data_01c799b02bcb3a2d00bab412ea0d3f83
#
_entry.id   01c799b02bcb3a2d00bab412ea0d3f83
#
_cell.length_a   1.000
_cell.length_b   1.000
_cell.length_c   1.000
_cell.angle_alpha   90.00
_cell.angle_beta   90.00
_cell.angle_gamma   90.00
#
_symmetry.space_group_name_H-M   'P 1'
#
loop_
_entity.id
_entity.type
_entity.pdbx_description
1 polymer ?
#
loop_
_entity_poly.entity_id
_entity_poly.type
_entity_poly.pdbx_seq_one_letter_code
_entity_poly.pdbx_strand_id
1 'polypeptide(L)'
;MFIGIFLSLASVKFKVEVNEDEEKIRAVLPGNNCGACGYPGCDGLACAIAKKEAPINQCPVGGNEVAKKIGEILHLEVEENTHLVAYVKCKGTCDKIQRQYQYDGIHDCLSAAVVPGSGDKKCRFGCMGYGSCVKACAFDAIHVIDGVAQVDKEKCKSCQKCMDACPQHLIEMVPYESLCHVRCNSHDKGPVVNLSLIHI
;
A
#
# COMPACT_ATOMS: atom_id res chain seq x y z
N MET A 1 -23.48 28.75 -39.04
CA MET A 1 -23.19 29.99 -38.26
C MET A 1 -23.64 29.89 -36.81
N PHE A 2 -24.86 29.43 -36.49
CA PHE A 2 -25.38 29.31 -35.10
C PHE A 2 -24.59 28.37 -34.17
N ILE A 3 -24.12 27.22 -34.70
CA ILE A 3 -23.34 26.23 -33.89
C ILE A 3 -22.00 26.82 -33.42
N GLY A 4 -21.32 27.63 -34.25
CA GLY A 4 -20.05 28.24 -33.86
C GLY A 4 -20.23 29.30 -32.78
N ILE A 5 -21.29 30.07 -32.81
CA ILE A 5 -21.62 31.06 -31.78
C ILE A 5 -21.98 30.35 -30.49
N PHE A 6 -22.78 29.28 -30.55
CA PHE A 6 -23.15 28.49 -29.38
C PHE A 6 -21.93 27.85 -28.72
N LEU A 7 -21.03 27.24 -29.50
CA LEU A 7 -19.81 26.63 -28.99
C LEU A 7 -18.86 27.65 -28.38
N SER A 8 -18.71 28.84 -28.97
CA SER A 8 -17.88 29.90 -28.40
C SER A 8 -18.47 30.47 -27.10
N LEU A 9 -19.79 30.65 -27.02
CA LEU A 9 -20.46 31.06 -25.80
C LEU A 9 -20.35 29.97 -24.71
N ALA A 10 -20.52 28.71 -25.08
CA ALA A 10 -20.35 27.57 -24.18
C ALA A 10 -18.93 27.51 -23.64
N SER A 11 -17.89 27.65 -24.49
CA SER A 11 -16.48 27.61 -24.09
C SER A 11 -16.10 28.72 -23.11
N VAL A 12 -16.68 29.92 -23.27
CA VAL A 12 -16.47 31.03 -22.32
C VAL A 12 -17.18 30.78 -20.99
N LYS A 13 -18.42 30.25 -21.04
CA LYS A 13 -19.24 30.02 -19.83
C LYS A 13 -18.79 28.81 -19.03
N PHE A 14 -18.21 27.78 -19.71
CA PHE A 14 -17.69 26.57 -19.09
C PHE A 14 -16.16 26.56 -19.04
N LYS A 15 -15.52 27.72 -19.12
CA LYS A 15 -14.07 27.83 -18.91
C LYS A 15 -13.76 27.40 -17.48
N VAL A 16 -13.08 26.26 -17.36
CA VAL A 16 -12.49 25.81 -16.09
C VAL A 16 -11.31 26.73 -15.80
N GLU A 17 -11.35 27.45 -14.72
CA GLU A 17 -10.21 28.21 -14.24
C GLU A 17 -9.16 27.19 -13.78
N VAL A 18 -8.11 27.05 -14.57
CA VAL A 18 -6.98 26.21 -14.20
C VAL A 18 -6.17 27.00 -13.17
N ASN A 19 -6.09 26.47 -11.97
CA ASN A 19 -5.25 27.05 -10.93
C ASN A 19 -3.79 26.74 -11.26
N GLU A 20 -2.97 27.76 -11.47
CA GLU A 20 -1.53 27.57 -11.79
C GLU A 20 -0.79 26.76 -10.71
N ASP A 21 -1.19 26.89 -9.45
CA ASP A 21 -0.60 26.13 -8.36
C ASP A 21 -0.97 24.64 -8.43
N GLU A 22 -2.18 24.32 -8.91
CA GLU A 22 -2.62 22.92 -9.13
C GLU A 22 -1.74 22.25 -10.18
N GLU A 23 -1.46 22.91 -11.31
CA GLU A 23 -0.57 22.38 -12.35
C GLU A 23 0.85 22.18 -11.85
N LYS A 24 1.40 23.14 -11.10
CA LYS A 24 2.74 23.05 -10.52
C LYS A 24 2.82 21.90 -9.51
N ILE A 25 1.83 21.76 -8.61
CA ILE A 25 1.76 20.67 -7.64
C ILE A 25 1.64 19.33 -8.38
N ARG A 26 0.79 19.25 -9.41
CA ARG A 26 0.63 18.04 -10.22
C ARG A 26 1.92 17.58 -10.88
N ALA A 27 2.72 18.52 -11.38
CA ALA A 27 4.03 18.23 -12.01
C ALA A 27 5.05 17.65 -11.01
N VAL A 28 4.96 18.01 -9.73
CA VAL A 28 5.86 17.52 -8.67
C VAL A 28 5.41 16.16 -8.12
N LEU A 29 4.11 15.85 -8.18
CA LEU A 29 3.58 14.58 -7.70
C LEU A 29 4.06 13.39 -8.55
N PRO A 30 4.26 12.19 -7.96
CA PRO A 30 4.85 11.02 -8.63
C PRO A 30 4.08 10.50 -9.85
N GLY A 31 2.82 10.87 -10.03
CA GLY A 31 1.99 10.45 -11.16
C GLY A 31 1.48 9.01 -11.13
N ASN A 32 1.75 8.26 -10.09
CA ASN A 32 1.42 6.82 -10.00
C ASN A 32 -0.09 6.54 -9.85
N ASN A 33 -0.90 7.56 -9.55
CA ASN A 33 -2.36 7.46 -9.37
C ASN A 33 -2.78 6.28 -8.46
N CYS A 34 -1.97 5.96 -7.46
CA CYS A 34 -2.13 4.77 -6.62
C CYS A 34 -3.31 4.85 -5.63
N GLY A 35 -3.82 6.04 -5.34
CA GLY A 35 -4.92 6.25 -4.39
C GLY A 35 -4.54 6.13 -2.91
N ALA A 36 -3.27 5.86 -2.57
CA ALA A 36 -2.80 5.67 -1.19
C ALA A 36 -2.99 6.91 -0.28
N CYS A 37 -3.08 8.08 -0.87
CA CYS A 37 -3.39 9.33 -0.17
C CYS A 37 -4.88 9.54 0.15
N GLY A 38 -5.75 8.63 -0.31
CA GLY A 38 -7.21 8.72 -0.16
C GLY A 38 -7.92 9.54 -1.25
N TYR A 39 -7.19 10.08 -2.23
CA TYR A 39 -7.73 10.85 -3.35
C TYR A 39 -7.78 10.03 -4.65
N PRO A 40 -8.72 10.34 -5.57
CA PRO A 40 -8.85 9.62 -6.84
C PRO A 40 -7.73 10.04 -7.82
N GLY A 41 -6.50 9.58 -7.53
CA GLY A 41 -5.33 9.90 -8.33
C GLY A 41 -4.58 11.15 -7.90
N CYS A 42 -3.46 11.42 -8.59
CA CYS A 42 -2.60 12.56 -8.28
C CYS A 42 -3.24 13.90 -8.66
N ASP A 43 -4.12 13.92 -9.65
CA ASP A 43 -4.86 15.13 -10.04
C ASP A 43 -5.83 15.56 -8.93
N GLY A 44 -6.57 14.61 -8.35
CA GLY A 44 -7.46 14.87 -7.21
C GLY A 44 -6.71 15.39 -5.97
N LEU A 45 -5.52 14.84 -5.70
CA LEU A 45 -4.67 15.31 -4.61
C LEU A 45 -4.12 16.71 -4.89
N ALA A 46 -3.66 17.00 -6.12
CA ALA A 46 -3.14 18.31 -6.50
C ALA A 46 -4.21 19.38 -6.32
N CYS A 47 -5.44 19.12 -6.77
CA CYS A 47 -6.58 20.00 -6.60
C CYS A 47 -6.89 20.25 -5.12
N ALA A 48 -6.91 19.21 -4.28
CA ALA A 48 -7.19 19.33 -2.86
C ALA A 48 -6.11 20.13 -2.11
N ILE A 49 -4.82 19.95 -2.45
CA ILE A 49 -3.72 20.71 -1.87
C ILE A 49 -3.80 22.18 -2.31
N ALA A 50 -4.05 22.47 -3.59
CA ALA A 50 -4.18 23.82 -4.11
C ALA A 50 -5.34 24.57 -3.43
N LYS A 51 -6.43 23.86 -3.08
CA LYS A 51 -7.57 24.42 -2.32
C LYS A 51 -7.35 24.46 -0.81
N LYS A 52 -6.21 23.97 -0.31
CA LYS A 52 -5.91 23.85 1.12
C LYS A 52 -6.85 22.90 1.88
N GLU A 53 -7.47 21.95 1.18
CA GLU A 53 -8.31 20.89 1.75
C GLU A 53 -7.50 19.67 2.19
N ALA A 54 -6.27 19.52 1.67
CA ALA A 54 -5.35 18.46 2.04
C ALA A 54 -3.98 19.03 2.48
N PRO A 55 -3.30 18.41 3.44
CA PRO A 55 -1.95 18.80 3.82
C PRO A 55 -0.93 18.49 2.71
N ILE A 56 0.13 19.29 2.66
CA ILE A 56 1.18 19.19 1.62
C ILE A 56 1.97 17.87 1.68
N ASN A 57 1.99 17.21 2.82
CA ASN A 57 2.68 15.94 3.09
C ASN A 57 1.76 14.70 2.97
N GLN A 58 0.57 14.83 2.34
CA GLN A 58 -0.43 13.76 2.21
C GLN A 58 0.01 12.61 1.30
N CYS A 59 0.97 12.81 0.39
CA CYS A 59 1.40 11.77 -0.55
C CYS A 59 2.43 10.82 0.08
N PRO A 60 2.09 9.57 0.45
CA PRO A 60 3.05 8.65 1.06
C PRO A 60 4.13 8.19 0.07
N VAL A 61 3.80 8.10 -1.22
CA VAL A 61 4.73 7.67 -2.28
C VAL A 61 5.76 8.73 -2.61
N GLY A 62 5.36 10.02 -2.56
CA GLY A 62 6.26 11.15 -2.79
C GLY A 62 7.17 11.45 -1.60
N GLY A 63 6.74 11.08 -0.40
CA GLY A 63 7.49 11.30 0.84
C GLY A 63 7.84 12.76 1.10
N ASN A 64 8.87 12.97 1.93
CA ASN A 64 9.28 14.30 2.34
C ASN A 64 9.87 15.15 1.19
N GLU A 65 10.45 14.54 0.17
CA GLU A 65 11.00 15.29 -0.98
C GLU A 65 9.92 16.02 -1.78
N VAL A 66 8.83 15.32 -2.06
CA VAL A 66 7.67 15.91 -2.76
C VAL A 66 6.98 16.94 -1.87
N ALA A 67 6.83 16.66 -0.58
CA ALA A 67 6.26 17.62 0.37
C ALA A 67 7.07 18.92 0.43
N LYS A 68 8.41 18.86 0.45
CA LYS A 68 9.29 20.05 0.42
C LYS A 68 9.08 20.87 -0.85
N LYS A 69 9.05 20.24 -2.02
CA LYS A 69 8.81 20.94 -3.29
C LYS A 69 7.43 21.59 -3.35
N ILE A 70 6.39 20.93 -2.81
CA ILE A 70 5.05 21.51 -2.71
C ILE A 70 5.05 22.68 -1.71
N GLY A 71 5.75 22.55 -0.59
CA GLY A 71 5.93 23.63 0.38
C GLY A 71 6.59 24.87 -0.21
N GLU A 72 7.60 24.71 -1.07
CA GLU A 72 8.24 25.80 -1.82
C GLU A 72 7.25 26.51 -2.76
N ILE A 73 6.39 25.76 -3.48
CA ILE A 73 5.38 26.31 -4.39
C ILE A 73 4.33 27.13 -3.62
N LEU A 74 3.89 26.63 -2.47
CA LEU A 74 2.84 27.26 -1.66
C LEU A 74 3.37 28.20 -0.57
N HIS A 75 4.70 28.34 -0.44
CA HIS A 75 5.36 29.11 0.63
C HIS A 75 4.93 28.68 2.03
N LEU A 76 4.83 27.36 2.27
CA LEU A 76 4.43 26.76 3.54
C LEU A 76 5.60 25.98 4.15
N GLU A 77 5.69 26.00 5.47
CA GLU A 77 6.63 25.14 6.20
C GLU A 77 6.16 23.67 6.14
N VAL A 78 7.10 22.76 6.00
CA VAL A 78 6.86 21.33 5.83
C VAL A 78 7.22 20.61 7.12
N GLU A 79 6.24 19.96 7.73
CA GLU A 79 6.51 18.98 8.78
C GLU A 79 7.00 17.68 8.17
N GLU A 80 8.13 17.17 8.66
CA GLU A 80 8.68 15.91 8.18
C GLU A 80 7.86 14.72 8.69
N ASN A 81 7.37 13.90 7.77
CA ASN A 81 6.71 12.65 8.09
C ASN A 81 7.73 11.54 8.33
N THR A 82 7.48 10.70 9.32
CA THR A 82 8.25 9.47 9.53
C THR A 82 8.10 8.56 8.31
N HIS A 83 9.22 8.15 7.71
CA HIS A 83 9.20 7.18 6.62
C HIS A 83 8.75 5.82 7.15
N LEU A 84 7.59 5.36 6.69
CA LEU A 84 7.02 4.06 7.04
C LEU A 84 7.33 3.04 5.94
N VAL A 85 7.43 1.76 6.30
CA VAL A 85 7.57 0.65 5.36
C VAL A 85 6.65 -0.50 5.76
N ALA A 86 6.20 -1.26 4.79
CA ALA A 86 5.39 -2.44 5.05
C ALA A 86 6.24 -3.53 5.73
N TYR A 87 5.65 -4.20 6.69
CA TYR A 87 6.27 -5.29 7.44
C TYR A 87 5.33 -6.48 7.57
N VAL A 88 5.82 -7.69 7.35
CA VAL A 88 5.02 -8.93 7.40
C VAL A 88 5.23 -9.64 8.74
N LYS A 89 4.17 -9.77 9.54
CA LYS A 89 4.18 -10.45 10.85
C LYS A 89 4.11 -11.96 10.72
N CYS A 90 4.97 -12.54 9.92
CA CYS A 90 5.09 -13.99 9.80
C CYS A 90 6.52 -14.38 9.43
N LYS A 91 7.03 -15.42 10.11
CA LYS A 91 8.32 -16.05 9.81
C LYS A 91 8.16 -17.55 9.56
N GLY A 92 6.94 -18.00 9.29
CA GLY A 92 6.60 -19.40 9.04
C GLY A 92 6.91 -19.82 7.61
N THR A 93 8.18 -20.02 7.31
CA THR A 93 8.69 -20.55 6.04
C THR A 93 8.29 -22.02 5.84
N CYS A 94 8.40 -22.55 4.63
CA CYS A 94 7.98 -23.90 4.29
C CYS A 94 8.75 -24.99 5.07
N ASP A 95 9.95 -24.68 5.54
CA ASP A 95 10.76 -25.55 6.40
C ASP A 95 10.28 -25.58 7.86
N LYS A 96 9.55 -24.53 8.31
CA LYS A 96 9.13 -24.37 9.71
C LYS A 96 7.67 -24.70 9.95
N ILE A 97 6.85 -24.64 8.92
CA ILE A 97 5.41 -24.91 9.02
C ILE A 97 5.04 -26.18 8.27
N GLN A 98 4.36 -27.09 8.97
CA GLN A 98 3.76 -28.26 8.35
C GLN A 98 2.52 -27.87 7.53
N ARG A 99 2.29 -28.56 6.41
CA ARG A 99 1.04 -28.48 5.65
C ARG A 99 0.06 -29.51 6.18
N GLN A 100 -1.23 -29.16 6.20
CA GLN A 100 -2.30 -30.07 6.65
C GLN A 100 -2.81 -30.94 5.51
N TYR A 101 -2.81 -30.40 4.30
CA TYR A 101 -3.28 -31.04 3.06
C TYR A 101 -2.60 -30.42 1.86
N GLN A 102 -2.75 -31.06 0.72
CA GLN A 102 -2.37 -30.49 -0.56
C GLN A 102 -3.52 -29.63 -1.09
N TYR A 103 -3.24 -28.37 -1.41
CA TYR A 103 -4.21 -27.44 -1.97
C TYR A 103 -4.07 -27.37 -3.49
N ASP A 104 -5.08 -27.87 -4.19
CA ASP A 104 -5.13 -27.89 -5.66
C ASP A 104 -6.09 -26.85 -6.25
N GLY A 105 -6.45 -25.81 -5.47
CA GLY A 105 -7.30 -24.71 -5.88
C GLY A 105 -6.55 -23.55 -6.53
N ILE A 106 -7.24 -22.43 -6.67
CA ILE A 106 -6.66 -21.19 -7.21
C ILE A 106 -5.57 -20.68 -6.25
N HIS A 107 -4.33 -20.57 -6.72
CA HIS A 107 -3.19 -20.06 -5.96
C HIS A 107 -3.29 -18.53 -5.77
N ASP A 108 -4.23 -18.14 -4.95
CA ASP A 108 -4.50 -16.77 -4.51
C ASP A 108 -4.92 -16.77 -3.04
N CYS A 109 -4.43 -15.80 -2.24
CA CYS A 109 -4.69 -15.77 -0.80
C CYS A 109 -6.17 -15.55 -0.48
N LEU A 110 -6.88 -14.74 -1.27
CA LEU A 110 -8.30 -14.50 -1.06
C LEU A 110 -9.12 -15.76 -1.29
N SER A 111 -8.82 -16.50 -2.37
CA SER A 111 -9.47 -17.77 -2.69
C SER A 111 -9.14 -18.86 -1.67
N ALA A 112 -7.91 -18.91 -1.18
CA ALA A 112 -7.49 -19.88 -0.18
C ALA A 112 -7.99 -19.54 1.24
N ALA A 113 -8.35 -18.30 1.52
CA ALA A 113 -8.85 -17.90 2.84
C ALA A 113 -10.21 -18.52 3.19
N VAL A 114 -11.02 -18.89 2.17
CA VAL A 114 -12.35 -19.46 2.38
C VAL A 114 -12.36 -20.96 2.64
N VAL A 115 -11.22 -21.65 2.43
CA VAL A 115 -11.13 -23.09 2.73
C VAL A 115 -10.90 -23.33 4.24
N PRO A 116 -11.30 -24.49 4.76
CA PRO A 116 -11.09 -24.83 6.17
C PRO A 116 -9.62 -24.68 6.60
N GLY A 117 -9.39 -23.95 7.70
CA GLY A 117 -8.06 -23.69 8.22
C GLY A 117 -7.36 -22.47 7.61
N SER A 118 -8.04 -21.71 6.73
CA SER A 118 -7.49 -20.52 6.07
C SER A 118 -6.20 -20.83 5.31
N GLY A 119 -6.26 -21.82 4.44
CA GLY A 119 -5.13 -22.30 3.64
C GLY A 119 -4.59 -23.65 4.09
N ASP A 120 -3.61 -24.17 3.35
CA ASP A 120 -3.03 -25.50 3.52
C ASP A 120 -2.00 -25.59 4.66
N LYS A 121 -1.53 -24.47 5.19
CA LYS A 121 -0.57 -24.45 6.30
C LYS A 121 -1.28 -24.71 7.64
N LYS A 122 -0.60 -25.43 8.52
CA LYS A 122 -1.14 -25.78 9.84
C LYS A 122 -1.37 -24.57 10.73
N CYS A 123 -0.64 -23.47 10.52
CA CYS A 123 -0.87 -22.18 11.19
C CYS A 123 -1.95 -21.39 10.44
N ARG A 124 -3.15 -21.32 11.00
CA ARG A 124 -4.29 -20.58 10.42
C ARG A 124 -4.14 -19.05 10.44
N PHE A 125 -3.20 -18.52 11.21
CA PHE A 125 -2.90 -17.09 11.31
C PHE A 125 -1.68 -16.67 10.47
N GLY A 126 -1.02 -17.61 9.81
CA GLY A 126 0.22 -17.38 9.09
C GLY A 126 0.03 -16.91 7.66
N CYS A 127 1.11 -16.51 7.04
CA CYS A 127 1.13 -16.19 5.61
C CYS A 127 0.88 -17.46 4.79
N MET A 128 -0.12 -17.43 3.92
CA MET A 128 -0.45 -18.56 3.03
C MET A 128 0.59 -18.75 1.92
N GLY A 129 1.27 -17.67 1.51
CA GLY A 129 2.33 -17.72 0.52
C GLY A 129 1.89 -17.71 -0.95
N TYR A 130 0.63 -17.41 -1.24
CA TYR A 130 0.11 -17.39 -2.62
C TYR A 130 0.26 -16.04 -3.35
N GLY A 131 0.81 -15.00 -2.69
CA GLY A 131 1.30 -13.80 -3.36
C GLY A 131 0.25 -12.79 -3.78
N SER A 132 -0.95 -12.72 -3.18
CA SER A 132 -1.92 -11.65 -3.48
C SER A 132 -1.34 -10.26 -3.19
N CYS A 133 -0.55 -10.12 -2.12
CA CYS A 133 0.18 -8.90 -1.80
C CYS A 133 1.26 -8.54 -2.83
N VAL A 134 1.90 -9.54 -3.46
CA VAL A 134 2.88 -9.33 -4.54
C VAL A 134 2.17 -8.76 -5.76
N LYS A 135 1.04 -9.35 -6.17
CA LYS A 135 0.24 -8.86 -7.30
C LYS A 135 -0.28 -7.42 -7.09
N ALA A 136 -0.57 -7.06 -5.84
CA ALA A 136 -1.03 -5.72 -5.48
C ALA A 136 0.08 -4.67 -5.44
N CYS A 137 1.35 -5.08 -5.39
CA CYS A 137 2.49 -4.17 -5.26
C CYS A 137 2.92 -3.63 -6.63
N ALA A 138 2.70 -2.33 -6.87
CA ALA A 138 3.12 -1.66 -8.10
C ALA A 138 4.63 -1.31 -8.13
N PHE A 139 5.35 -1.50 -7.02
CA PHE A 139 6.74 -1.07 -6.86
C PHE A 139 7.73 -2.22 -6.79
N ASP A 140 7.28 -3.44 -7.02
CA ASP A 140 8.12 -4.65 -6.92
C ASP A 140 8.87 -4.74 -5.57
N ALA A 141 8.21 -4.29 -4.50
CA ALA A 141 8.79 -4.23 -3.16
C ALA A 141 8.46 -5.42 -2.28
N ILE A 142 7.65 -6.38 -2.75
CA ILE A 142 7.23 -7.53 -1.96
C ILE A 142 7.30 -8.81 -2.79
N HIS A 143 7.92 -9.85 -2.25
CA HIS A 143 8.10 -11.13 -2.91
C HIS A 143 7.74 -12.27 -1.96
N VAL A 144 7.33 -13.42 -2.50
CA VAL A 144 7.16 -14.64 -1.70
C VAL A 144 8.45 -15.44 -1.78
N ILE A 145 9.11 -15.59 -0.63
CA ILE A 145 10.34 -16.36 -0.48
C ILE A 145 10.07 -17.46 0.55
N ASP A 146 10.37 -18.69 0.22
CA ASP A 146 10.13 -19.87 1.06
C ASP A 146 8.70 -19.95 1.62
N GLY A 147 7.73 -19.53 0.80
CA GLY A 147 6.32 -19.57 1.16
C GLY A 147 5.85 -18.47 2.11
N VAL A 148 6.63 -17.42 2.36
CA VAL A 148 6.27 -16.26 3.16
C VAL A 148 6.56 -14.97 2.39
N ALA A 149 5.65 -14.01 2.46
CA ALA A 149 5.87 -12.70 1.88
C ALA A 149 6.97 -11.95 2.65
N GLN A 150 7.91 -11.38 1.90
CA GLN A 150 9.00 -10.56 2.41
C GLN A 150 9.00 -9.22 1.69
N VAL A 151 9.27 -8.16 2.41
CA VAL A 151 9.27 -6.78 1.90
C VAL A 151 10.69 -6.27 1.78
N ASP A 152 11.01 -5.74 0.62
CA ASP A 152 12.20 -4.91 0.39
C ASP A 152 11.90 -3.49 0.87
N LYS A 153 12.57 -3.07 1.95
CA LYS A 153 12.37 -1.76 2.57
C LYS A 153 12.74 -0.61 1.66
N GLU A 154 13.77 -0.80 0.82
CA GLU A 154 14.29 0.25 -0.07
C GLU A 154 13.31 0.57 -1.22
N LYS A 155 12.64 -0.47 -1.71
CA LYS A 155 11.65 -0.33 -2.78
C LYS A 155 10.26 0.06 -2.27
N CYS A 156 9.99 -0.13 -0.99
CA CYS A 156 8.67 0.12 -0.41
C CYS A 156 8.34 1.61 -0.40
N LYS A 157 7.19 1.99 -0.96
CA LYS A 157 6.68 3.37 -1.05
C LYS A 157 5.50 3.65 -0.14
N SER A 158 5.29 2.87 0.90
CA SER A 158 4.24 3.08 1.92
C SER A 158 2.80 3.16 1.37
N CYS A 159 2.54 2.60 0.18
CA CYS A 159 1.25 2.75 -0.51
C CYS A 159 0.11 1.91 0.09
N GLN A 160 0.38 1.04 1.05
CA GLN A 160 -0.56 0.21 1.83
C GLN A 160 -1.37 -0.84 1.04
N LYS A 161 -1.31 -0.89 -0.29
CA LYS A 161 -2.08 -1.84 -1.11
C LYS A 161 -1.86 -3.31 -0.74
N CYS A 162 -0.67 -3.66 -0.27
CA CYS A 162 -0.37 -5.02 0.20
C CYS A 162 -1.09 -5.37 1.51
N MET A 163 -1.41 -4.37 2.35
CA MET A 163 -2.20 -4.55 3.57
C MET A 163 -3.63 -4.92 3.22
N ASP A 164 -4.26 -4.16 2.30
CA ASP A 164 -5.63 -4.40 1.84
C ASP A 164 -5.77 -5.74 1.11
N ALA A 165 -4.73 -6.15 0.38
CA ALA A 165 -4.70 -7.41 -0.35
C ALA A 165 -4.45 -8.64 0.55
N CYS A 166 -4.12 -8.45 1.83
CA CYS A 166 -3.80 -9.55 2.74
C CYS A 166 -5.04 -9.99 3.54
N PRO A 167 -5.68 -11.14 3.24
CA PRO A 167 -6.86 -11.58 3.98
C PRO A 167 -6.56 -11.99 5.42
N GLN A 168 -5.30 -12.22 5.77
CA GLN A 168 -4.85 -12.54 7.13
C GLN A 168 -4.41 -11.30 7.93
N HIS A 169 -4.46 -10.11 7.33
CA HIS A 169 -4.05 -8.85 7.97
C HIS A 169 -2.67 -8.92 8.64
N LEU A 170 -1.71 -9.57 7.95
CA LEU A 170 -0.36 -9.80 8.46
C LEU A 170 0.62 -8.65 8.19
N ILE A 171 0.21 -7.67 7.39
CA ILE A 171 1.08 -6.60 6.94
C ILE A 171 0.73 -5.34 7.71
N GLU A 172 1.73 -4.74 8.32
CA GLU A 172 1.62 -3.47 9.06
C GLU A 172 2.64 -2.47 8.54
N MET A 173 2.35 -1.18 8.74
CA MET A 173 3.31 -0.13 8.49
C MET A 173 4.13 0.12 9.75
N VAL A 174 5.45 0.09 9.60
CA VAL A 174 6.41 0.32 10.68
C VAL A 174 7.40 1.39 10.27
N PRO A 175 7.97 2.17 11.23
CA PRO A 175 9.04 3.11 10.92
C PRO A 175 10.22 2.40 10.25
N TYR A 176 10.77 3.01 9.19
CA TYR A 176 11.90 2.46 8.44
C TYR A 176 13.10 2.13 9.33
N GLU A 177 13.38 2.99 10.32
CA GLU A 177 14.51 2.87 11.24
C GLU A 177 14.30 1.82 12.33
N SER A 178 13.09 1.29 12.47
CA SER A 178 12.79 0.32 13.53
C SER A 178 13.49 -1.01 13.25
N LEU A 179 14.29 -1.48 14.20
CA LEU A 179 15.11 -2.68 14.09
C LEU A 179 14.44 -3.93 14.65
N CYS A 180 13.55 -3.78 15.61
CA CYS A 180 12.95 -4.90 16.34
C CYS A 180 11.45 -4.99 16.10
N HIS A 181 11.00 -6.12 15.55
CA HIS A 181 9.59 -6.40 15.29
C HIS A 181 9.24 -7.84 15.65
N VAL A 182 8.03 -8.04 16.16
CA VAL A 182 7.47 -9.37 16.40
C VAL A 182 7.05 -9.99 15.07
N ARG A 183 7.66 -11.12 14.70
CA ARG A 183 7.41 -11.85 13.45
C ARG A 183 6.41 -12.98 13.60
N CYS A 184 5.38 -12.79 14.39
CA CYS A 184 4.32 -13.77 14.59
C CYS A 184 3.01 -13.06 14.88
N ASN A 185 1.91 -13.50 14.25
CA ASN A 185 0.55 -13.02 14.48
C ASN A 185 -0.36 -14.14 15.03
N SER A 186 0.20 -15.20 15.59
CA SER A 186 -0.60 -16.29 16.14
C SER A 186 -1.30 -15.85 17.41
N HIS A 187 -2.60 -16.15 17.50
CA HIS A 187 -3.43 -15.98 18.70
C HIS A 187 -3.66 -17.31 19.43
N ASP A 188 -3.06 -18.41 18.95
CA ASP A 188 -3.14 -19.72 19.58
C ASP A 188 -2.28 -19.78 20.85
N LYS A 189 -2.71 -20.61 21.80
CA LYS A 189 -1.93 -20.87 23.02
C LYS A 189 -0.75 -21.82 22.72
N GLY A 190 0.30 -21.76 23.58
CA GLY A 190 1.55 -22.47 23.41
C GLY A 190 1.47 -23.93 22.91
N PRO A 191 0.61 -24.81 23.49
CA PRO A 191 0.51 -26.19 23.02
C PRO A 191 0.10 -26.32 21.55
N VAL A 192 -0.82 -25.47 21.08
CA VAL A 192 -1.29 -25.47 19.67
C VAL A 192 -0.24 -24.89 18.74
N VAL A 193 0.45 -23.84 19.18
CA VAL A 193 1.56 -23.23 18.41
C VAL A 193 2.68 -24.23 18.21
N ASN A 194 3.04 -25.01 19.23
CA ASN A 194 4.08 -26.04 19.14
C ASN A 194 3.74 -27.18 18.15
N LEU A 195 2.44 -27.43 17.91
CA LEU A 195 2.01 -28.40 16.91
C LEU A 195 2.03 -27.84 15.49
N SER A 196 1.95 -26.53 15.32
CA SER A 196 1.88 -25.87 14.02
C SER A 196 3.23 -25.37 13.50
N LEU A 197 4.17 -25.09 14.39
CA LEU A 197 5.49 -24.54 14.09
C LEU A 197 6.57 -25.46 14.64
N ILE A 198 7.57 -25.78 13.82
CA ILE A 198 8.85 -26.29 14.33
C ILE A 198 9.51 -25.10 15.02
N HIS A 199 9.76 -25.24 16.30
CA HIS A 199 10.15 -24.11 17.17
C HIS A 199 11.28 -23.28 16.58
N ILE A 200 11.06 -22.02 16.63
CA ILE A 200 12.03 -20.98 16.27
C ILE A 200 12.93 -20.74 17.47
#